data_e5bb928289be7267a6ee570b8071d1c8
#
_entry.id   e5bb928289be7267a6ee570b8071d1c8
#
_cell.length_a   1.000
_cell.length_b   1.000
_cell.length_c   1.000
_cell.angle_alpha   90.00
_cell.angle_beta   90.00
_cell.angle_gamma   90.00
#
_symmetry.space_group_name_H-M   'P 1'
#
loop_
_entity.id
_entity.type
_entity.pdbx_description
1 polymer ?
#
loop_
_entity_poly.entity_id
_entity_poly.type
_entity_poly.pdbx_seq_one_letter_code
_entity_poly.pdbx_strand_id
1 'polypeptide(L)'
;MATKSKYKDLSYRDFLIPKKNGKPRRISAPSKELLQYQHNLMKGLYAYHAKQESVLNCENIQHGFIPNRNCVTAATQHIGYKHTIIMDLSNFFDSVNTSFFPKTITRYTHLFHKEGHCAQGFASSPIMANIAS
;
A
#
# COMPACT_ATOMS: atom_id res chain seq x y z
N MET A 1 -10.19 20.70 22.90
CA MET A 1 -10.32 21.52 21.67
C MET A 1 -10.12 20.58 20.47
N ALA A 2 -11.16 20.34 19.70
CA ALA A 2 -11.05 19.58 18.46
C ALA A 2 -10.28 20.44 17.45
N THR A 3 -9.06 20.06 17.10
CA THR A 3 -8.31 20.66 16.00
C THR A 3 -9.14 20.48 14.73
N LYS A 4 -9.69 21.57 14.18
CA LYS A 4 -10.35 21.55 12.86
C LYS A 4 -9.41 20.87 11.89
N SER A 5 -9.86 19.77 11.29
CA SER A 5 -9.08 19.08 10.25
C SER A 5 -8.68 20.08 9.17
N LYS A 6 -7.39 20.11 8.82
CA LYS A 6 -6.86 20.94 7.73
C LYS A 6 -7.51 20.58 6.38
N TYR A 7 -8.08 19.39 6.28
CA TYR A 7 -8.68 18.84 5.07
C TYR A 7 -10.20 18.90 5.17
N LYS A 8 -10.85 19.42 4.13
CA LYS A 8 -12.31 19.60 4.06
C LYS A 8 -13.00 18.43 3.33
N ASP A 9 -12.33 17.83 2.35
CA ASP A 9 -12.87 16.76 1.53
C ASP A 9 -11.92 15.55 1.49
N LEU A 10 -12.16 14.58 2.35
CA LEU A 10 -11.45 13.30 2.39
C LEU A 10 -12.26 12.18 1.70
N SER A 11 -13.00 12.52 0.66
CA SER A 11 -13.81 11.58 -0.13
C SER A 11 -12.99 10.87 -1.22
N TYR A 12 -13.56 9.82 -1.77
CA TYR A 12 -13.09 9.13 -2.97
C TYR A 12 -14.29 8.60 -3.77
N ARG A 13 -14.07 8.28 -5.03
CA ARG A 13 -15.09 7.73 -5.94
C ARG A 13 -14.65 6.35 -6.42
N ASP A 14 -15.50 5.34 -6.21
CA ASP A 14 -15.30 4.00 -6.74
C ASP A 14 -15.82 3.89 -8.17
N PHE A 15 -15.07 3.21 -9.03
CA PHE A 15 -15.50 2.81 -10.37
C PHE A 15 -14.84 1.50 -10.78
N LEU A 16 -15.42 0.85 -11.78
CA LEU A 16 -14.94 -0.42 -12.29
C LEU A 16 -14.22 -0.22 -13.62
N ILE A 17 -13.07 -0.88 -13.78
CA ILE A 17 -12.37 -1.01 -15.05
C ILE A 17 -12.28 -2.50 -15.45
N PRO A 18 -12.44 -2.84 -16.74
CA PRO A 18 -12.30 -4.21 -17.19
C PRO A 18 -10.84 -4.66 -17.12
N LYS A 19 -10.59 -5.87 -16.62
CA LYS A 19 -9.30 -6.55 -16.77
C LYS A 19 -9.26 -7.28 -18.13
N LYS A 20 -8.06 -7.64 -18.60
CA LYS A 20 -7.89 -8.42 -19.85
C LYS A 20 -8.65 -9.75 -19.84
N ASN A 21 -8.88 -10.34 -18.68
CA ASN A 21 -9.64 -11.58 -18.49
C ASN A 21 -11.18 -11.36 -18.32
N GLY A 22 -11.67 -10.16 -18.61
CA GLY A 22 -13.10 -9.80 -18.52
C GLY A 22 -13.64 -9.55 -17.12
N LYS A 23 -12.90 -9.87 -16.05
CA LYS A 23 -13.32 -9.56 -14.68
C LYS A 23 -13.15 -8.07 -14.37
N PRO A 24 -14.09 -7.42 -13.67
CA PRO A 24 -13.93 -6.03 -13.30
C PRO A 24 -12.88 -5.87 -12.19
N ARG A 25 -12.19 -4.71 -12.21
CA ARG A 25 -11.32 -4.25 -11.13
C ARG A 25 -11.91 -2.98 -10.55
N ARG A 26 -12.14 -2.94 -9.24
CA ARG A 26 -12.57 -1.73 -8.54
C ARG A 26 -11.37 -0.80 -8.31
N ILE A 27 -11.52 0.46 -8.67
CA ILE A 27 -10.56 1.53 -8.43
C ILE A 27 -11.23 2.58 -7.58
N SER A 28 -10.58 3.00 -6.52
CA SER A 28 -11.01 4.10 -5.65
C SER A 28 -10.16 5.33 -5.95
N ALA A 29 -10.74 6.29 -6.67
CA ALA A 29 -10.08 7.55 -7.01
C ALA A 29 -10.24 8.55 -5.87
N PRO A 30 -9.16 8.90 -5.14
CA PRO A 30 -9.22 9.86 -4.04
C PRO A 30 -9.46 11.29 -4.54
N SER A 31 -10.11 12.11 -3.72
CA SER A 31 -10.13 13.57 -3.90
C SER A 31 -8.72 14.14 -3.80
N LYS A 32 -8.51 15.36 -4.30
CA LYS A 32 -7.21 16.04 -4.19
C LYS A 32 -6.76 16.18 -2.74
N GLU A 33 -7.69 16.46 -1.85
CA GLU A 33 -7.39 16.62 -0.41
C GLU A 33 -7.06 15.27 0.25
N LEU A 34 -7.78 14.21 -0.09
CA LEU A 34 -7.45 12.85 0.39
C LEU A 34 -6.08 12.41 -0.12
N LEU A 35 -5.78 12.64 -1.39
CA LEU A 35 -4.47 12.33 -1.97
C LEU A 35 -3.34 13.06 -1.22
N GLN A 36 -3.51 14.37 -0.96
CA GLN A 36 -2.55 15.16 -0.20
C GLN A 36 -2.41 14.68 1.25
N TYR A 37 -3.52 14.30 1.89
CA TYR A 37 -3.51 13.70 3.22
C TYR A 37 -2.68 12.42 3.26
N GLN A 38 -2.92 11.51 2.31
CA GLN A 38 -2.17 10.25 2.20
C GLN A 38 -0.68 10.51 1.96
N HIS A 39 -0.31 11.42 1.04
CA HIS A 39 1.08 11.79 0.79
C HIS A 39 1.79 12.33 2.03
N ASN A 40 1.11 13.13 2.85
CA ASN A 40 1.70 13.65 4.08
C ASN A 40 2.00 12.55 5.11
N LEU A 41 1.29 11.44 5.08
CA LEU A 41 1.54 10.29 5.97
C LEU A 41 2.59 9.32 5.41
N MET A 42 2.83 9.33 4.11
CA MET A 42 3.74 8.35 3.46
C MET A 42 5.14 8.34 4.04
N LYS A 43 5.70 9.51 4.38
CA LYS A 43 7.04 9.57 5.00
C LYS A 43 7.11 8.75 6.30
N GLY A 44 6.07 8.86 7.13
CA GLY A 44 5.97 8.08 8.37
C GLY A 44 5.77 6.58 8.11
N LEU A 45 4.98 6.23 7.09
CA LEU A 45 4.76 4.83 6.69
C LEU A 45 6.04 4.19 6.16
N TYR A 46 6.81 4.88 5.31
CA TYR A 46 8.12 4.39 4.86
C TYR A 46 9.12 4.21 6.01
N ALA A 47 9.16 5.15 6.95
CA ALA A 47 10.02 5.02 8.12
C ALA A 47 9.60 3.83 9.02
N TYR A 48 8.30 3.61 9.17
CA TYR A 48 7.76 2.46 9.89
C TYR A 48 8.16 1.14 9.21
N HIS A 49 7.99 1.05 7.90
CA HIS A 49 8.36 -0.12 7.10
C HIS A 49 9.86 -0.43 7.20
N ALA A 50 10.72 0.58 7.02
CA ALA A 50 12.17 0.40 7.14
C ALA A 50 12.58 -0.11 8.53
N LYS A 51 11.90 0.35 9.59
CA LYS A 51 12.11 -0.18 10.94
C LYS A 51 11.67 -1.64 11.06
N GLN A 52 10.55 -2.03 10.44
CA GLN A 52 10.11 -3.43 10.42
C GLN A 52 11.14 -4.32 9.71
N GLU A 53 11.60 -3.94 8.51
CA GLU A 53 12.63 -4.70 7.78
C GLU A 53 13.87 -4.92 8.66
N SER A 54 14.35 -3.89 9.34
CA SER A 54 15.52 -3.98 10.21
C SER A 54 15.29 -4.91 11.42
N VAL A 55 14.14 -4.81 12.07
CA VAL A 55 13.80 -5.66 13.23
C VAL A 55 13.64 -7.13 12.84
N LEU A 56 13.09 -7.39 11.65
CA LEU A 56 12.86 -8.74 11.13
C LEU A 56 14.09 -9.34 10.39
N ASN A 57 15.18 -8.58 10.23
CA ASN A 57 16.35 -8.94 9.43
C ASN A 57 15.96 -9.39 8.00
N CYS A 58 15.00 -8.68 7.40
CA CYS A 58 14.48 -8.98 6.07
C CYS A 58 14.71 -7.83 5.07
N GLU A 59 15.78 -7.05 5.27
CA GLU A 59 16.14 -5.98 4.36
C GLU A 59 16.34 -6.51 2.94
N ASN A 60 15.90 -5.70 1.96
CA ASN A 60 16.02 -6.00 0.53
C ASN A 60 15.17 -7.18 0.01
N ILE A 61 14.16 -7.61 0.72
CA ILE A 61 13.20 -8.62 0.19
C ILE A 61 12.15 -7.95 -0.68
N GLN A 62 11.60 -6.82 -0.22
CA GLN A 62 10.56 -6.09 -0.95
C GLN A 62 11.18 -5.04 -1.87
N HIS A 63 10.85 -5.08 -3.17
CA HIS A 63 11.37 -4.13 -4.16
C HIS A 63 10.29 -3.26 -4.80
N GLY A 64 9.02 -3.65 -4.71
CA GLY A 64 7.89 -2.87 -5.22
C GLY A 64 7.58 -1.66 -4.33
N PHE A 65 7.44 -0.49 -4.93
CA PHE A 65 7.01 0.75 -4.27
C PHE A 65 7.90 1.23 -3.11
N ILE A 66 9.13 0.78 -3.04
CA ILE A 66 10.13 1.22 -2.04
C ILE A 66 11.10 2.18 -2.72
N PRO A 67 11.42 3.34 -2.10
CA PRO A 67 12.42 4.26 -2.64
C PRO A 67 13.76 3.57 -2.91
N ASN A 68 14.39 3.90 -4.03
CA ASN A 68 15.67 3.35 -4.49
C ASN A 68 15.66 1.83 -4.81
N ARG A 69 14.49 1.19 -4.86
CA ARG A 69 14.32 -0.19 -5.31
C ARG A 69 13.45 -0.24 -6.56
N ASN A 70 13.70 -1.19 -7.45
CA ASN A 70 13.00 -1.35 -8.71
C ASN A 70 13.09 -2.80 -9.23
N CYS A 71 12.56 -3.07 -10.41
CA CYS A 71 12.58 -4.41 -11.00
C CYS A 71 14.01 -4.94 -11.27
N VAL A 72 14.98 -4.07 -11.52
CA VAL A 72 16.39 -4.49 -11.71
C VAL A 72 16.97 -4.93 -10.37
N THR A 73 16.78 -4.15 -9.29
CA THR A 73 17.24 -4.54 -7.95
C THR A 73 16.54 -5.81 -7.45
N ALA A 74 15.28 -6.05 -7.83
CA ALA A 74 14.60 -7.32 -7.57
C ALA A 74 15.26 -8.48 -8.36
N ALA A 75 15.48 -8.30 -9.65
CA ALA A 75 16.05 -9.33 -10.51
C ALA A 75 17.47 -9.73 -10.09
N THR A 76 18.28 -8.81 -9.59
CA THR A 76 19.65 -9.11 -9.10
C THR A 76 19.68 -10.09 -7.95
N GLN A 77 18.60 -10.18 -7.15
CA GLN A 77 18.49 -11.17 -6.06
C GLN A 77 18.36 -12.62 -6.57
N HIS A 78 18.03 -12.79 -7.85
CA HIS A 78 17.82 -14.12 -8.47
C HIS A 78 19.01 -14.59 -9.32
N ILE A 79 20.08 -13.80 -9.43
CA ILE A 79 21.27 -14.16 -10.19
C ILE A 79 21.97 -15.36 -9.55
N GLY A 80 22.28 -16.37 -10.38
CA GLY A 80 22.97 -17.59 -9.93
C GLY A 80 22.07 -18.74 -9.51
N TYR A 81 20.76 -18.53 -9.34
CA TYR A 81 19.84 -19.63 -9.08
C TYR A 81 19.49 -20.41 -10.36
N LYS A 82 19.52 -21.72 -10.28
CA LYS A 82 19.14 -22.64 -11.41
C LYS A 82 17.62 -22.68 -11.63
N HIS A 83 16.84 -22.43 -10.58
CA HIS A 83 15.38 -22.51 -10.61
C HIS A 83 14.78 -21.32 -9.87
N THR A 84 13.72 -20.76 -10.43
CA THR A 84 12.95 -19.69 -9.80
C THR A 84 11.47 -20.04 -9.85
N ILE A 85 10.77 -19.88 -8.73
CA ILE A 85 9.32 -20.05 -8.64
C ILE A 85 8.70 -18.66 -8.54
N ILE A 86 7.70 -18.38 -9.39
CA ILE A 86 6.94 -17.13 -9.36
C ILE A 86 5.54 -17.44 -8.83
N MET A 87 5.12 -16.72 -7.81
CA MET A 87 3.77 -16.79 -7.24
C MET A 87 3.16 -15.40 -7.21
N ASP A 88 1.86 -15.30 -7.49
CA ASP A 88 1.12 -14.04 -7.45
C ASP A 88 -0.14 -14.18 -6.58
N LEU A 89 -0.42 -13.16 -5.77
CA LEU A 89 -1.57 -13.13 -4.88
C LEU A 89 -2.75 -12.45 -5.58
N SER A 90 -3.84 -13.17 -5.75
CA SER A 90 -5.05 -12.60 -6.35
C SER A 90 -5.73 -11.62 -5.37
N ASN A 91 -6.20 -10.47 -5.90
CA ASN A 91 -6.90 -9.44 -5.13
C ASN A 91 -6.15 -8.98 -3.87
N PHE A 92 -4.82 -8.87 -3.96
CA PHE A 92 -3.96 -8.62 -2.81
C PHE A 92 -4.40 -7.40 -2.00
N PHE A 93 -4.61 -6.22 -2.62
CA PHE A 93 -5.02 -5.02 -1.90
C PHE A 93 -6.34 -5.17 -1.14
N ASP A 94 -7.33 -5.83 -1.74
CA ASP A 94 -8.64 -6.06 -1.12
C ASP A 94 -8.54 -7.05 0.07
N SER A 95 -7.50 -7.89 0.08
CA SER A 95 -7.22 -8.84 1.17
C SER A 95 -6.48 -8.21 2.35
N VAL A 96 -5.74 -7.12 2.12
CA VAL A 96 -4.99 -6.41 3.17
C VAL A 96 -5.94 -5.48 3.93
N ASN A 97 -6.42 -5.93 5.06
CA ASN A 97 -7.38 -5.20 5.90
C ASN A 97 -6.74 -4.64 7.18
N THR A 98 -7.51 -3.89 7.96
CA THR A 98 -7.04 -3.19 9.15
C THR A 98 -6.45 -4.10 10.23
N SER A 99 -6.77 -5.41 10.25
CA SER A 99 -6.25 -6.36 11.24
C SER A 99 -4.74 -6.62 11.10
N PHE A 100 -4.17 -6.35 9.93
CA PHE A 100 -2.72 -6.46 9.69
C PHE A 100 -1.90 -5.32 10.31
N PHE A 101 -2.55 -4.28 10.86
CA PHE A 101 -1.86 -3.07 11.27
C PHE A 101 -2.06 -2.75 12.75
N PRO A 102 -1.04 -2.18 13.41
CA PRO A 102 -1.19 -1.71 14.79
C PRO A 102 -2.12 -0.49 14.88
N LYS A 103 -2.64 -0.23 16.07
CA LYS A 103 -3.52 0.93 16.34
C LYS A 103 -2.89 2.27 15.98
N THR A 104 -1.57 2.37 16.01
CA THR A 104 -0.83 3.57 15.58
C THR A 104 -1.02 3.92 14.11
N ILE A 105 -1.34 2.94 13.27
CA ILE A 105 -1.65 3.12 11.84
C ILE A 105 -3.17 3.15 11.63
N THR A 106 -3.93 2.21 12.21
CA THR A 106 -5.38 2.10 11.96
C THR A 106 -6.19 3.30 12.45
N ARG A 107 -5.65 4.11 13.35
CA ARG A 107 -6.26 5.40 13.73
C ARG A 107 -6.40 6.39 12.57
N TYR A 108 -5.62 6.23 11.50
CA TYR A 108 -5.70 7.04 10.28
C TYR A 108 -6.68 6.38 9.29
N THR A 109 -7.96 6.41 9.59
CA THR A 109 -9.02 5.69 8.85
C THR A 109 -9.04 5.99 7.35
N HIS A 110 -8.61 7.19 6.93
CA HIS A 110 -8.54 7.60 5.52
C HIS A 110 -7.34 7.01 4.75
N LEU A 111 -6.52 6.16 5.37
CA LEU A 111 -5.57 5.30 4.66
C LEU A 111 -6.25 4.06 4.05
N PHE A 112 -7.46 3.74 4.51
CA PHE A 112 -8.21 2.56 4.14
C PHE A 112 -9.49 2.91 3.38
N HIS A 113 -9.98 1.98 2.58
CA HIS A 113 -11.35 2.01 2.07
C HIS A 113 -12.36 1.95 3.24
N LYS A 114 -13.57 2.46 3.05
CA LYS A 114 -14.65 2.41 4.07
C LYS A 114 -14.97 1.00 4.55
N GLU A 115 -14.68 -0.02 3.74
CA GLU A 115 -14.83 -1.44 4.05
C GLU A 115 -13.64 -2.00 4.87
N GLY A 116 -12.66 -1.17 5.22
CA GLY A 116 -11.55 -1.54 6.11
C GLY A 116 -10.40 -2.28 5.44
N HIS A 117 -10.21 -2.15 4.14
CA HIS A 117 -9.09 -2.74 3.39
C HIS A 117 -8.29 -1.68 2.63
N CYS A 118 -7.12 -2.05 2.11
CA CYS A 118 -6.36 -1.20 1.21
C CYS A 118 -7.09 -1.06 -0.13
N ALA A 119 -7.20 0.16 -0.65
CA ALA A 119 -7.90 0.42 -1.91
C ALA A 119 -6.96 0.54 -3.09
N GLN A 120 -7.28 -0.07 -4.22
CA GLN A 120 -6.58 0.19 -5.47
C GLN A 120 -6.88 1.62 -5.93
N GLY A 121 -5.83 2.44 -6.07
CA GLY A 121 -5.93 3.85 -6.43
C GLY A 121 -5.60 4.81 -5.29
N PHE A 122 -5.53 4.37 -4.03
CA PHE A 122 -4.99 5.18 -2.95
C PHE A 122 -3.47 5.25 -3.03
N ALA A 123 -2.90 6.44 -2.82
CA ALA A 123 -1.44 6.64 -2.85
C ALA A 123 -0.72 5.85 -1.75
N SER A 124 -1.35 5.65 -0.60
CA SER A 124 -0.81 4.92 0.54
C SER A 124 -0.88 3.39 0.39
N SER A 125 -1.78 2.85 -0.44
CA SER A 125 -2.00 1.40 -0.51
C SER A 125 -0.76 0.58 -0.84
N PRO A 126 0.14 0.99 -1.74
CA PRO A 126 1.35 0.22 -2.02
C PRO A 126 2.26 0.05 -0.81
N ILE A 127 2.57 1.13 -0.08
CA ILE A 127 3.40 1.03 1.13
C ILE A 127 2.67 0.33 2.27
N MET A 128 1.34 0.50 2.39
CA MET A 128 0.53 -0.24 3.35
C MET A 128 0.58 -1.75 3.08
N ALA A 129 0.50 -2.15 1.81
CA ALA A 129 0.63 -3.54 1.41
C ALA A 129 2.00 -4.13 1.81
N ASN A 130 3.09 -3.38 1.61
CA ASN A 130 4.43 -3.79 2.03
C ASN A 130 4.57 -3.90 3.56
N ILE A 131 3.91 -3.04 4.33
CA ILE A 131 3.89 -3.13 5.80
C ILE A 131 3.16 -4.40 6.28
N ALA A 132 2.16 -4.87 5.54
CA ALA A 132 1.33 -6.01 5.89
C ALA A 132 1.94 -7.37 5.50
N SER A 133 2.88 -7.39 4.54
CA SER A 133 3.55 -8.61 4.07
C SER A 133 4.89 -8.84 4.75
#